data_18e28913b49d60797cd33df70939df30
#
_entry.id   18e28913b49d60797cd33df70939df30
#
_cell.length_a   1.000
_cell.length_b   1.000
_cell.length_c   1.000
_cell.angle_alpha   90.00
_cell.angle_beta   90.00
_cell.angle_gamma   90.00
#
_symmetry.space_group_name_H-M   'P 1'
#
loop_
_entity.id
_entity.type
_entity.pdbx_description
1 polymer ?
#
loop_
_entity_poly.entity_id
_entity_poly.type
_entity_poly.pdbx_seq_one_letter_code
_entity_poly.pdbx_strand_id
1 'polypeptide(L)'
;MTVSPGRATVAAVAFLAALAALVAPPATAGTPDVVVLDGVRVHLRGGTEQVVTVNHTHGFRARITFWRLTDEGWTKRFESVDGRTGYGGLVRGPKRRQGTGTTPLGTYGLPWAFGFQDRRDSWRLRYRRVERGDYWVQDNASRHYNRYRNKAQGGFRWWLPAGHPNASERLTDYRRQYDLSIVMDFNPGQVRHRGSGIFLHVNGHGATAGCVSAPRWFVQEAMGALDPDLDPVIAVGR
;
A
#
# COMPACT_ATOMS: atom_id res chain seq x y z
N MET A 1 69.27 -61.39 47.47
CA MET A 1 68.97 -60.40 46.45
C MET A 1 67.50 -60.18 46.49
N THR A 2 67.07 -59.14 47.18
CA THR A 2 65.66 -58.82 47.38
C THR A 2 65.39 -57.52 46.67
N VAL A 3 64.50 -57.57 45.70
CA VAL A 3 64.00 -56.41 44.89
C VAL A 3 62.73 -55.86 45.55
N SER A 4 62.78 -54.60 45.96
CA SER A 4 61.65 -53.87 46.54
C SER A 4 60.76 -53.27 45.44
N PRO A 5 59.45 -53.31 45.57
CA PRO A 5 58.53 -52.67 44.53
C PRO A 5 58.25 -51.18 44.83
N GLY A 6 58.47 -50.36 43.82
CA GLY A 6 58.20 -48.93 43.88
C GLY A 6 56.72 -48.62 43.87
N ARG A 7 56.30 -47.69 44.71
CA ARG A 7 54.94 -47.12 44.77
C ARG A 7 54.79 -46.08 43.69
N ALA A 8 53.80 -46.26 42.76
CA ALA A 8 53.36 -45.27 41.81
C ALA A 8 52.32 -44.36 42.46
N THR A 9 52.60 -43.07 42.50
CA THR A 9 51.62 -42.02 42.94
C THR A 9 50.80 -41.58 41.79
N VAL A 10 49.48 -41.81 41.84
CA VAL A 10 48.53 -41.34 40.85
C VAL A 10 48.05 -39.93 41.27
N ALA A 11 48.41 -38.90 40.49
CA ALA A 11 47.93 -37.55 40.67
C ALA A 11 46.53 -37.41 39.97
N ALA A 12 45.49 -37.13 40.74
CA ALA A 12 44.15 -36.86 40.24
C ALA A 12 44.11 -35.41 39.83
N VAL A 13 43.94 -35.15 38.53
CA VAL A 13 43.65 -33.83 37.95
C VAL A 13 42.13 -33.61 37.95
N ALA A 14 41.68 -32.69 38.80
CA ALA A 14 40.28 -32.27 38.85
C ALA A 14 39.99 -31.23 37.73
N PHE A 15 39.21 -31.61 36.72
CA PHE A 15 38.70 -30.69 35.72
C PHE A 15 37.49 -29.94 36.30
N LEU A 16 37.65 -28.64 36.59
CA LEU A 16 36.52 -27.71 36.81
C LEU A 16 35.92 -27.35 35.45
N ALA A 17 34.74 -27.91 35.13
CA ALA A 17 33.94 -27.47 34.00
C ALA A 17 33.17 -26.20 34.39
N ALA A 18 33.61 -25.03 33.89
CA ALA A 18 32.87 -23.80 34.02
C ALA A 18 31.65 -23.83 33.09
N LEU A 19 30.45 -23.94 33.66
CA LEU A 19 29.18 -23.78 32.91
C LEU A 19 28.98 -22.29 32.57
N ALA A 20 29.30 -21.89 31.34
CA ALA A 20 28.92 -20.58 30.81
C ALA A 20 27.44 -20.61 30.49
N ALA A 21 26.63 -19.96 31.31
CA ALA A 21 25.21 -19.73 30.99
C ALA A 21 25.14 -18.80 29.77
N LEU A 22 24.76 -19.32 28.61
CA LEU A 22 24.37 -18.53 27.45
C LEU A 22 23.08 -17.78 27.82
N VAL A 23 23.20 -16.50 28.15
CA VAL A 23 22.07 -15.58 28.21
C VAL A 23 21.62 -15.35 26.77
N ALA A 24 20.50 -15.97 26.34
CA ALA A 24 19.90 -15.69 25.06
C ALA A 24 19.49 -14.20 25.02
N PRO A 25 19.78 -13.47 23.92
CA PRO A 25 19.32 -12.10 23.79
C PRO A 25 17.80 -12.06 23.86
N PRO A 26 17.20 -11.00 24.45
CA PRO A 26 15.75 -10.86 24.48
C PRO A 26 15.21 -10.93 23.05
N ALA A 27 14.20 -11.77 22.84
CA ALA A 27 13.50 -11.84 21.57
C ALA A 27 12.96 -10.44 21.27
N THR A 28 13.42 -9.81 20.19
CA THR A 28 12.84 -8.58 19.68
C THR A 28 11.39 -8.89 19.36
N ALA A 29 10.46 -8.25 20.07
CA ALA A 29 9.03 -8.35 19.78
C ALA A 29 8.86 -7.93 18.31
N GLY A 30 8.49 -8.88 17.45
CA GLY A 30 8.24 -8.59 16.03
C GLY A 30 7.17 -7.49 15.91
N THR A 31 7.31 -6.60 14.94
CA THR A 31 6.30 -5.60 14.64
C THR A 31 4.96 -6.31 14.49
N PRO A 32 3.87 -5.90 15.19
CA PRO A 32 2.59 -6.58 15.09
C PRO A 32 2.07 -6.55 13.65
N ASP A 33 1.57 -7.67 13.16
CA ASP A 33 1.00 -7.77 11.80
C ASP A 33 -0.22 -6.85 11.59
N VAL A 34 -0.82 -6.36 12.68
CA VAL A 34 -2.00 -5.49 12.66
C VAL A 34 -1.86 -4.38 13.68
N VAL A 35 -2.10 -3.14 13.24
CA VAL A 35 -2.21 -1.97 14.12
C VAL A 35 -3.57 -1.27 13.88
N VAL A 36 -4.01 -0.48 14.84
CA VAL A 36 -5.18 0.38 14.69
C VAL A 36 -4.70 1.84 14.72
N LEU A 37 -4.85 2.53 13.60
CA LEU A 37 -4.49 3.94 13.46
C LEU A 37 -5.75 4.73 13.08
N ASP A 38 -6.08 5.76 13.85
CA ASP A 38 -7.29 6.56 13.64
C ASP A 38 -8.58 5.72 13.53
N GLY A 39 -8.71 4.65 14.34
CA GLY A 39 -9.83 3.72 14.29
C GLY A 39 -9.80 2.72 13.12
N VAL A 40 -8.89 2.87 12.16
CA VAL A 40 -8.75 1.98 11.01
C VAL A 40 -7.79 0.84 11.33
N ARG A 41 -8.24 -0.39 11.10
CA ARG A 41 -7.39 -1.58 11.18
C ARG A 41 -6.47 -1.66 9.96
N VAL A 42 -5.17 -1.65 10.19
CA VAL A 42 -4.12 -1.71 9.18
C VAL A 42 -3.42 -3.05 9.28
N HIS A 43 -3.41 -3.82 8.21
CA HIS A 43 -2.59 -5.04 8.08
C HIS A 43 -1.22 -4.65 7.54
N LEU A 44 -0.22 -4.68 8.42
CA LEU A 44 1.15 -4.34 8.05
C LEU A 44 1.77 -5.47 7.23
N ARG A 45 2.68 -5.10 6.35
CA ARG A 45 3.59 -6.01 5.65
C ARG A 45 4.95 -5.97 6.34
N GLY A 46 5.77 -6.97 6.16
CA GLY A 46 7.14 -6.92 6.69
C GLY A 46 7.87 -5.71 6.09
N GLY A 47 8.33 -4.79 6.94
CA GLY A 47 8.98 -3.55 6.52
C GLY A 47 8.07 -2.34 6.34
N THR A 48 6.75 -2.44 6.59
CA THR A 48 5.85 -1.28 6.53
C THR A 48 6.18 -0.27 7.63
N GLU A 49 6.61 0.93 7.22
CA GLU A 49 6.87 2.07 8.10
C GLU A 49 6.06 3.32 7.71
N GLN A 50 5.28 3.25 6.64
CA GLN A 50 4.42 4.33 6.17
C GLN A 50 3.01 3.84 5.91
N VAL A 51 2.03 4.54 6.50
CA VAL A 51 0.61 4.21 6.36
C VAL A 51 -0.19 5.45 6.00
N VAL A 52 -1.10 5.32 5.04
CA VAL A 52 -2.19 6.26 4.83
C VAL A 52 -3.46 5.60 5.35
N THR A 53 -4.11 6.16 6.37
CA THR A 53 -5.44 5.70 6.79
C THR A 53 -6.53 6.51 6.11
N VAL A 54 -7.62 5.83 5.74
CA VAL A 54 -8.85 6.42 5.20
C VAL A 54 -9.98 5.98 6.11
N ASN A 55 -10.29 6.80 7.10
CA ASN A 55 -11.36 6.56 8.07
C ASN A 55 -12.66 7.17 7.53
N HIS A 56 -13.57 6.32 7.07
CA HIS A 56 -14.87 6.75 6.56
C HIS A 56 -15.72 7.33 7.70
N THR A 57 -16.29 8.50 7.48
CA THR A 57 -17.11 9.20 8.47
C THR A 57 -18.61 9.12 8.15
N HIS A 58 -19.05 9.69 7.03
CA HIS A 58 -20.45 9.65 6.59
C HIS A 58 -20.57 9.87 5.09
N GLY A 59 -21.60 9.30 4.46
CA GLY A 59 -21.82 9.42 3.02
C GLY A 59 -20.61 8.94 2.21
N PHE A 60 -19.95 9.84 1.52
CA PHE A 60 -18.68 9.58 0.83
C PHE A 60 -17.47 10.26 1.50
N ARG A 61 -17.67 10.89 2.66
CA ARG A 61 -16.62 11.62 3.38
C ARG A 61 -15.74 10.69 4.20
N ALA A 62 -14.47 11.05 4.29
CA ALA A 62 -13.49 10.34 5.09
C ALA A 62 -12.45 11.31 5.67
N ARG A 63 -11.93 10.99 6.85
CA ARG A 63 -10.67 11.55 7.32
C ARG A 63 -9.55 10.74 6.71
N ILE A 64 -8.54 11.43 6.16
CA ILE A 64 -7.36 10.80 5.59
C ILE A 64 -6.12 11.28 6.32
N THR A 65 -5.28 10.36 6.79
CA THR A 65 -4.12 10.67 7.65
C THR A 65 -2.90 9.92 7.16
N PHE A 66 -1.77 10.61 7.09
CA PHE A 66 -0.46 10.00 6.81
C PHE A 66 0.30 9.76 8.11
N TRP A 67 0.79 8.53 8.29
CA TRP A 67 1.52 8.05 9.45
C TRP A 67 2.93 7.60 9.07
N ARG A 68 3.86 7.80 9.98
CA ARG A 68 5.23 7.27 9.90
C ARG A 68 5.56 6.52 11.16
N LEU A 69 6.17 5.34 11.02
CA LEU A 69 6.77 4.63 12.14
C LEU A 69 8.09 5.33 12.51
N THR A 70 8.24 5.63 13.80
CA THR A 70 9.44 6.23 14.41
C THR A 70 9.84 5.39 15.62
N ASP A 71 10.95 5.72 16.27
CA ASP A 71 11.37 5.06 17.52
C ASP A 71 10.32 5.18 18.64
N GLU A 72 9.46 6.22 18.58
CA GLU A 72 8.36 6.46 19.52
C GLU A 72 7.07 5.74 19.10
N GLY A 73 7.07 5.00 17.99
CA GLY A 73 5.91 4.33 17.42
C GLY A 73 5.26 5.08 16.24
N TRP A 74 3.99 4.78 15.95
CA TRP A 74 3.28 5.38 14.84
C TRP A 74 2.92 6.84 15.08
N THR A 75 3.53 7.76 14.34
CA THR A 75 3.38 9.20 14.47
C THR A 75 2.58 9.77 13.30
N LYS A 76 1.53 10.53 13.61
CA LYS A 76 0.77 11.29 12.62
C LYS A 76 1.63 12.42 12.06
N ARG A 77 1.75 12.52 10.74
CA ARG A 77 2.51 13.55 10.06
C ARG A 77 1.62 14.68 9.53
N PHE A 78 0.56 14.32 8.84
CA PHE A 78 -0.45 15.26 8.33
C PHE A 78 -1.79 14.57 8.11
N GLU A 79 -2.87 15.38 8.08
CA GLU A 79 -4.25 14.90 8.05
C GLU A 79 -5.14 15.85 7.27
N SER A 80 -6.18 15.32 6.63
CA SER A 80 -7.28 16.09 6.07
C SER A 80 -8.61 15.44 6.40
N VAL A 81 -9.61 16.26 6.72
CA VAL A 81 -11.00 15.83 6.91
C VAL A 81 -11.82 15.84 5.60
N ASP A 82 -11.25 16.31 4.49
CA ASP A 82 -11.89 16.29 3.16
C ASP A 82 -11.36 15.15 2.28
N GLY A 83 -11.12 13.98 2.88
CA GLY A 83 -10.98 12.74 2.15
C GLY A 83 -12.33 12.27 1.61
N ARG A 84 -12.33 11.53 0.49
CA ARG A 84 -13.54 11.04 -0.15
C ARG A 84 -13.39 9.61 -0.65
N THR A 85 -14.52 8.91 -0.66
CA THR A 85 -14.65 7.53 -1.13
C THR A 85 -15.70 7.43 -2.24
N GLY A 86 -15.98 6.23 -2.70
CA GLY A 86 -16.89 5.97 -3.79
C GLY A 86 -18.36 6.25 -3.49
N TYR A 87 -19.11 6.68 -4.52
CA TYR A 87 -20.55 6.94 -4.42
C TYR A 87 -21.37 5.69 -4.03
N GLY A 88 -20.87 4.49 -4.32
CA GLY A 88 -21.46 3.21 -3.93
C GLY A 88 -21.14 2.79 -2.48
N GLY A 89 -20.46 3.65 -1.70
CA GLY A 89 -20.04 3.35 -0.33
C GLY A 89 -18.85 2.40 -0.26
N LEU A 90 -18.73 1.70 0.86
CA LEU A 90 -17.61 0.79 1.16
C LEU A 90 -18.04 -0.67 1.05
N VAL A 91 -17.16 -1.51 0.52
CA VAL A 91 -17.39 -2.97 0.41
C VAL A 91 -16.10 -3.74 0.70
N ARG A 92 -16.19 -4.93 1.29
CA ARG A 92 -15.01 -5.80 1.46
C ARG A 92 -14.35 -6.06 0.11
N GLY A 93 -13.03 -5.88 0.03
CA GLY A 93 -12.27 -5.96 -1.23
C GLY A 93 -12.62 -7.16 -2.12
N PRO A 94 -12.67 -8.42 -1.61
CA PRO A 94 -13.05 -9.59 -2.41
C PRO A 94 -14.49 -9.54 -2.96
N LYS A 95 -15.40 -8.79 -2.33
CA LYS A 95 -16.80 -8.66 -2.74
C LYS A 95 -17.06 -7.49 -3.70
N ARG A 96 -16.05 -6.65 -3.94
CA ARG A 96 -16.21 -5.52 -4.89
C ARG A 96 -16.52 -6.02 -6.29
N ARG A 97 -17.35 -5.25 -7.02
CA ARG A 97 -17.69 -5.48 -8.42
C ARG A 97 -17.41 -4.22 -9.24
N GLN A 98 -16.99 -4.44 -10.50
CA GLN A 98 -16.78 -3.35 -11.46
C GLN A 98 -18.07 -2.58 -11.69
N GLY A 99 -17.97 -1.26 -11.86
CA GLY A 99 -19.12 -0.39 -12.15
C GLY A 99 -20.01 -0.04 -10.96
N THR A 100 -19.76 -0.56 -9.74
CA THR A 100 -20.59 -0.28 -8.56
C THR A 100 -20.27 1.02 -7.84
N GLY A 101 -19.17 1.69 -8.20
CA GLY A 101 -18.72 2.91 -7.50
C GLY A 101 -18.32 2.69 -6.04
N THR A 102 -18.08 1.43 -5.61
CA THR A 102 -17.71 1.12 -4.23
C THR A 102 -16.20 1.22 -4.01
N THR A 103 -15.77 1.75 -2.87
CA THR A 103 -14.37 1.72 -2.43
C THR A 103 -14.09 0.44 -1.64
N PRO A 104 -13.00 -0.29 -1.97
CA PRO A 104 -12.68 -1.53 -1.27
C PRO A 104 -12.12 -1.26 0.13
N LEU A 105 -12.72 -1.86 1.15
CA LEU A 105 -12.19 -1.97 2.52
C LEU A 105 -10.97 -2.89 2.54
N GLY A 106 -9.98 -2.55 3.34
CA GLY A 106 -8.76 -3.33 3.55
C GLY A 106 -7.49 -2.50 3.45
N THR A 107 -6.34 -3.17 3.52
CA THR A 107 -5.01 -2.57 3.38
C THR A 107 -4.41 -2.93 2.03
N TYR A 108 -3.86 -1.94 1.32
CA TYR A 108 -3.32 -2.03 -0.04
C TYR A 108 -1.96 -1.37 -0.09
N GLY A 109 -1.00 -1.91 -0.85
CA GLY A 109 0.26 -1.26 -1.10
C GLY A 109 0.14 -0.04 -2.02
N LEU A 110 1.14 0.83 -1.95
CA LEU A 110 1.27 2.04 -2.77
C LEU A 110 2.52 1.93 -3.67
N PRO A 111 2.50 1.08 -4.72
CA PRO A 111 3.71 0.68 -5.44
C PRO A 111 4.28 1.74 -6.40
N TRP A 112 3.47 2.67 -6.89
CA TRP A 112 3.89 3.69 -7.85
C TRP A 112 2.81 4.75 -8.04
N ALA A 113 3.14 5.81 -8.79
CA ALA A 113 2.28 6.95 -9.02
C ALA A 113 2.26 7.38 -10.49
N PHE A 114 1.23 8.14 -10.87
CA PHE A 114 1.12 8.77 -12.18
C PHE A 114 0.43 10.13 -12.06
N GLY A 115 0.52 10.94 -13.11
CA GLY A 115 -0.17 12.23 -13.15
C GLY A 115 0.22 13.07 -14.35
N PHE A 116 -0.20 14.33 -14.36
CA PHE A 116 0.07 15.27 -15.45
C PHE A 116 1.25 16.19 -15.18
N GLN A 117 1.76 16.21 -13.95
CA GLN A 117 2.93 17.00 -13.59
C GLN A 117 4.22 16.35 -14.11
N ASP A 118 5.27 17.15 -14.25
CA ASP A 118 6.61 16.62 -14.41
C ASP A 118 7.07 15.97 -13.10
N ARG A 119 7.86 14.91 -13.22
CA ARG A 119 8.45 14.27 -12.06
C ARG A 119 9.34 15.25 -11.30
N ARG A 120 9.22 15.25 -9.97
CA ARG A 120 10.15 15.97 -9.09
C ARG A 120 11.21 15.03 -8.54
N ASP A 121 12.45 15.51 -8.39
CA ASP A 121 13.56 14.71 -7.87
C ASP A 121 13.32 14.22 -6.44
N SER A 122 12.52 14.95 -5.65
CA SER A 122 12.12 14.57 -4.30
C SER A 122 11.12 13.41 -4.24
N TRP A 123 10.53 12.98 -5.36
CA TRP A 123 9.58 11.87 -5.37
C TRP A 123 10.30 10.52 -5.48
N ARG A 124 10.30 9.75 -4.43
CA ARG A 124 10.94 8.43 -4.39
C ARG A 124 10.12 7.34 -5.07
N LEU A 125 8.77 7.44 -5.03
CA LEU A 125 7.92 6.52 -5.79
C LEU A 125 8.23 6.59 -7.29
N ARG A 126 8.21 5.43 -7.95
CA ARG A 126 8.22 5.40 -9.41
C ARG A 126 7.03 6.20 -9.92
N TYR A 127 7.27 7.15 -10.80
CA TYR A 127 6.25 8.04 -11.35
C TYR A 127 6.18 7.93 -12.87
N ARG A 128 4.97 7.96 -13.40
CA ARG A 128 4.69 8.00 -14.83
C ARG A 128 3.86 9.21 -15.18
N ARG A 129 4.37 10.08 -16.05
CA ARG A 129 3.60 11.18 -16.62
C ARG A 129 2.55 10.62 -17.57
N VAL A 130 1.32 11.14 -17.48
CA VAL A 130 0.20 10.76 -18.36
C VAL A 130 0.36 11.44 -19.71
N GLU A 131 0.29 10.64 -20.77
CA GLU A 131 0.39 11.05 -22.15
C GLU A 131 -0.90 10.81 -22.93
N ARG A 132 -0.98 11.37 -24.15
CA ARG A 132 -2.10 11.11 -25.05
C ARG A 132 -2.19 9.63 -25.39
N GLY A 133 -3.40 9.06 -25.20
CA GLY A 133 -3.64 7.65 -25.47
C GLY A 133 -3.38 6.71 -24.31
N ASP A 134 -3.09 7.23 -23.11
CA ASP A 134 -2.94 6.43 -21.91
C ASP A 134 -4.31 6.12 -21.27
N TYR A 135 -4.45 4.86 -20.86
CA TYR A 135 -5.63 4.29 -20.25
C TYR A 135 -5.29 3.45 -19.03
N TRP A 136 -6.24 3.38 -18.10
CA TRP A 136 -6.30 2.27 -17.17
C TRP A 136 -7.27 1.23 -17.73
N VAL A 137 -6.76 0.03 -18.02
CA VAL A 137 -7.56 -0.99 -18.72
C VAL A 137 -8.59 -1.61 -17.78
N GLN A 138 -9.88 -1.44 -18.13
CA GLN A 138 -11.04 -2.01 -17.41
C GLN A 138 -11.79 -3.05 -18.26
N ASP A 139 -11.29 -3.36 -19.45
CA ASP A 139 -11.85 -4.35 -20.35
C ASP A 139 -11.63 -5.76 -19.81
N ASN A 140 -12.71 -6.41 -19.35
CA ASN A 140 -12.65 -7.77 -18.78
C ASN A 140 -12.19 -8.84 -19.78
N ALA A 141 -12.26 -8.59 -21.08
CA ALA A 141 -11.73 -9.50 -22.10
C ALA A 141 -10.22 -9.32 -22.36
N SER A 142 -9.62 -8.23 -21.87
CA SER A 142 -8.21 -7.94 -22.10
C SER A 142 -7.30 -8.68 -21.12
N ARG A 143 -6.19 -9.24 -21.59
CA ARG A 143 -5.11 -9.75 -20.73
C ARG A 143 -4.44 -8.66 -19.89
N HIS A 144 -4.65 -7.39 -20.27
CA HIS A 144 -4.13 -6.22 -19.57
C HIS A 144 -5.15 -5.60 -18.60
N TYR A 145 -6.23 -6.31 -18.24
CA TYR A 145 -7.19 -5.87 -17.25
C TYR A 145 -6.48 -5.37 -15.99
N ASN A 146 -6.96 -4.24 -15.43
CA ASN A 146 -6.36 -3.60 -14.25
C ASN A 146 -4.86 -3.25 -14.41
N ARG A 147 -4.49 -2.74 -15.61
CA ARG A 147 -3.13 -2.27 -15.90
C ARG A 147 -3.19 -0.92 -16.62
N TYR A 148 -2.17 -0.13 -16.39
CA TYR A 148 -1.89 1.08 -17.17
C TYR A 148 -1.37 0.68 -18.56
N ARG A 149 -1.93 1.27 -19.63
CA ARG A 149 -1.50 0.95 -20.99
C ARG A 149 -1.80 2.09 -21.96
N ASN A 150 -0.90 2.35 -22.89
CA ASN A 150 -1.18 3.24 -24.01
C ASN A 150 -1.93 2.49 -25.11
N LYS A 151 -2.92 3.15 -25.76
CA LYS A 151 -3.69 2.55 -26.84
C LYS A 151 -2.85 2.11 -28.04
N ALA A 152 -1.71 2.78 -28.31
CA ALA A 152 -0.79 2.41 -29.37
C ALA A 152 -0.17 1.00 -29.17
N GLN A 153 -0.13 0.52 -27.92
CA GLN A 153 0.35 -0.81 -27.61
C GLN A 153 -0.72 -1.90 -27.85
N GLY A 154 -1.99 -1.53 -28.10
CA GLY A 154 -3.09 -2.46 -28.34
C GLY A 154 -3.41 -3.41 -27.17
N GLY A 155 -4.13 -4.50 -27.46
CA GLY A 155 -4.45 -5.56 -26.50
C GLY A 155 -5.63 -5.28 -25.56
N PHE A 156 -6.41 -4.23 -25.81
CA PHE A 156 -7.69 -3.90 -25.16
C PHE A 156 -8.55 -3.06 -26.10
N ARG A 157 -9.86 -3.02 -25.85
CA ARG A 157 -10.83 -2.31 -26.67
C ARG A 157 -10.96 -0.84 -26.23
N TRP A 158 -9.95 -0.03 -26.54
CA TRP A 158 -9.88 1.39 -26.17
C TRP A 158 -10.98 2.26 -26.81
N TRP A 159 -11.65 1.75 -27.88
CA TRP A 159 -12.70 2.44 -28.64
C TRP A 159 -14.10 2.27 -28.06
N LEU A 160 -14.28 1.45 -27.01
CA LEU A 160 -15.59 1.30 -26.37
C LEU A 160 -16.04 2.62 -25.76
N PRO A 161 -17.33 2.99 -25.93
CA PRO A 161 -17.87 4.22 -25.35
C PRO A 161 -17.85 4.17 -23.82
N ALA A 162 -17.70 5.32 -23.16
CA ALA A 162 -17.51 5.43 -21.70
C ALA A 162 -18.59 4.73 -20.86
N GLY A 163 -19.85 4.63 -21.35
CA GLY A 163 -20.94 3.92 -20.67
C GLY A 163 -20.91 2.39 -20.82
N HIS A 164 -20.00 1.83 -21.63
CA HIS A 164 -19.94 0.39 -21.84
C HIS A 164 -19.30 -0.31 -20.60
N PRO A 165 -19.83 -1.45 -20.11
CA PRO A 165 -19.30 -2.14 -18.90
C PRO A 165 -17.81 -2.53 -18.96
N ASN A 166 -17.26 -2.65 -20.17
CA ASN A 166 -15.85 -2.96 -20.42
C ASN A 166 -15.06 -1.76 -20.96
N ALA A 167 -15.62 -0.54 -20.94
CA ALA A 167 -14.87 0.65 -21.32
C ALA A 167 -13.68 0.85 -20.39
N SER A 168 -12.51 1.05 -20.97
CA SER A 168 -11.30 1.40 -20.21
C SER A 168 -11.27 2.90 -19.94
N GLU A 169 -10.73 3.27 -18.80
CA GLU A 169 -10.66 4.64 -18.35
C GLU A 169 -9.56 5.41 -19.09
N ARG A 170 -9.93 6.38 -19.91
CA ARG A 170 -8.98 7.26 -20.59
C ARG A 170 -8.48 8.31 -19.60
N LEU A 171 -7.20 8.23 -19.20
CA LEU A 171 -6.65 9.04 -18.11
C LEU A 171 -6.66 10.54 -18.42
N THR A 172 -6.58 10.92 -19.70
CA THR A 172 -6.62 12.32 -20.11
C THR A 172 -7.98 13.02 -19.90
N ASP A 173 -9.05 12.27 -19.62
CA ASP A 173 -10.39 12.83 -19.35
C ASP A 173 -10.51 13.38 -17.93
N TYR A 174 -9.58 13.03 -17.05
CA TYR A 174 -9.62 13.34 -15.61
C TYR A 174 -8.44 14.23 -15.18
N ARG A 175 -8.02 15.19 -16.01
CA ARG A 175 -6.81 16.00 -15.79
C ARG A 175 -6.72 16.63 -14.40
N ARG A 176 -7.85 17.11 -13.85
CA ARG A 176 -7.89 17.71 -12.52
C ARG A 176 -7.69 16.68 -11.41
N GLN A 177 -8.43 15.57 -11.50
CA GLN A 177 -8.39 14.51 -10.49
C GLN A 177 -7.08 13.74 -10.54
N TYR A 178 -6.57 13.47 -11.74
CA TYR A 178 -5.33 12.72 -11.97
C TYR A 178 -4.11 13.61 -12.19
N ASP A 179 -4.21 14.88 -11.79
CA ASP A 179 -3.02 15.73 -11.76
C ASP A 179 -1.89 15.12 -10.95
N LEU A 180 -2.23 14.48 -9.82
CA LEU A 180 -1.40 13.57 -9.03
C LEU A 180 -2.22 12.37 -8.59
N SER A 181 -1.71 11.17 -8.79
CA SER A 181 -2.39 9.91 -8.44
C SER A 181 -1.39 8.87 -7.97
N ILE A 182 -1.71 8.21 -6.86
CA ILE A 182 -0.92 7.12 -6.28
C ILE A 182 -1.74 5.84 -6.44
N VAL A 183 -1.16 4.82 -7.06
CA VAL A 183 -1.86 3.56 -7.33
C VAL A 183 -1.97 2.75 -6.04
N MET A 184 -3.18 2.27 -5.76
CA MET A 184 -3.42 1.25 -4.74
C MET A 184 -3.35 -0.12 -5.42
N ASP A 185 -2.65 -1.09 -4.83
CA ASP A 185 -2.48 -2.44 -5.40
C ASP A 185 -3.74 -3.32 -5.26
N PHE A 186 -4.91 -2.70 -5.40
CA PHE A 186 -6.18 -3.43 -5.42
C PHE A 186 -6.26 -4.36 -6.63
N ASN A 187 -6.69 -5.61 -6.40
CA ASN A 187 -6.87 -6.64 -7.43
C ASN A 187 -5.64 -6.86 -8.33
N PRO A 188 -4.43 -7.04 -7.77
CA PRO A 188 -3.20 -7.20 -8.55
C PRO A 188 -3.20 -8.48 -9.40
N GLY A 189 -3.94 -9.52 -8.97
CA GLY A 189 -4.14 -10.77 -9.69
C GLY A 189 -5.16 -10.68 -10.84
N GLN A 190 -5.64 -9.48 -11.19
CA GLN A 190 -6.52 -9.26 -12.35
C GLN A 190 -7.81 -10.11 -12.36
N VAL A 191 -8.39 -10.40 -11.20
CA VAL A 191 -9.67 -11.12 -11.12
C VAL A 191 -10.75 -10.32 -11.84
N ARG A 192 -11.26 -10.90 -12.93
CA ARG A 192 -12.25 -10.25 -13.81
C ARG A 192 -13.51 -9.86 -13.05
N HIS A 193 -14.14 -8.77 -13.46
CA HIS A 193 -15.38 -8.24 -12.87
C HIS A 193 -15.27 -7.79 -11.40
N ARG A 194 -14.12 -7.98 -10.73
CA ARG A 194 -13.89 -7.51 -9.35
C ARG A 194 -13.72 -5.98 -9.30
N GLY A 195 -13.34 -5.38 -10.41
CA GLY A 195 -13.03 -3.97 -10.56
C GLY A 195 -11.52 -3.71 -10.65
N SER A 196 -11.19 -2.53 -11.11
CA SER A 196 -9.86 -2.09 -11.49
C SER A 196 -9.71 -0.60 -11.19
N GLY A 197 -8.49 -0.07 -11.28
CA GLY A 197 -8.23 1.36 -11.23
C GLY A 197 -8.63 2.01 -9.91
N ILE A 198 -8.07 1.54 -8.79
CA ILE A 198 -8.27 2.18 -7.49
C ILE A 198 -7.02 2.98 -7.13
N PHE A 199 -7.20 4.27 -6.91
CA PHE A 199 -6.11 5.24 -6.69
C PHE A 199 -6.42 6.12 -5.48
N LEU A 200 -5.36 6.70 -4.89
CA LEU A 200 -5.44 7.91 -4.10
C LEU A 200 -5.13 9.09 -5.04
N HIS A 201 -6.09 9.98 -5.29
CA HIS A 201 -5.96 11.08 -6.24
C HIS A 201 -6.51 12.42 -5.71
N VAL A 202 -6.35 13.49 -6.46
CA VAL A 202 -6.86 14.83 -6.09
C VAL A 202 -8.39 14.88 -6.15
N ASN A 203 -9.01 15.54 -5.18
CA ASN A 203 -10.46 15.71 -5.10
C ASN A 203 -11.09 16.29 -6.38
N GLY A 204 -12.19 15.69 -6.83
CA GLY A 204 -13.14 16.25 -7.79
C GLY A 204 -14.25 17.06 -7.11
N HIS A 205 -15.45 17.06 -7.67
CA HIS A 205 -16.61 17.79 -7.12
C HIS A 205 -17.42 17.02 -6.07
N GLY A 206 -17.34 15.69 -6.01
CA GLY A 206 -18.16 14.86 -5.12
C GLY A 206 -17.48 13.56 -4.74
N ALA A 207 -18.28 12.51 -4.62
CA ALA A 207 -17.81 11.15 -4.44
C ALA A 207 -16.98 10.68 -5.63
N THR A 208 -16.12 9.67 -5.42
CA THR A 208 -15.38 9.01 -6.50
C THR A 208 -16.20 7.86 -7.11
N ALA A 209 -15.69 7.23 -8.16
CA ALA A 209 -16.26 6.00 -8.71
C ALA A 209 -15.66 4.73 -8.06
N GLY A 210 -15.10 4.87 -6.86
CA GLY A 210 -14.52 3.78 -6.07
C GLY A 210 -13.09 4.04 -5.58
N CYS A 211 -12.41 5.04 -6.11
CA CYS A 211 -11.11 5.50 -5.63
C CYS A 211 -11.21 6.15 -4.23
N VAL A 212 -10.07 6.43 -3.64
CA VAL A 212 -9.90 7.39 -2.56
C VAL A 212 -9.44 8.71 -3.17
N SER A 213 -9.98 9.84 -2.71
CA SER A 213 -9.43 11.14 -3.07
C SER A 213 -9.24 12.05 -1.86
N ALA A 214 -8.35 13.03 -1.99
CA ALA A 214 -8.00 13.99 -0.96
C ALA A 214 -7.73 15.38 -1.56
N PRO A 215 -7.66 16.44 -0.76
CA PRO A 215 -7.22 17.75 -1.24
C PRO A 215 -5.85 17.64 -1.93
N ARG A 216 -5.64 18.48 -2.95
CA ARG A 216 -4.39 18.50 -3.72
C ARG A 216 -3.14 18.56 -2.86
N TRP A 217 -3.15 19.42 -1.83
CA TRP A 217 -2.02 19.56 -0.93
C TRP A 217 -1.67 18.23 -0.23
N PHE A 218 -2.70 17.46 0.22
CA PHE A 218 -2.47 16.17 0.87
C PHE A 218 -1.81 15.16 -0.07
N VAL A 219 -2.32 15.04 -1.31
CA VAL A 219 -1.75 14.12 -2.30
C VAL A 219 -0.33 14.54 -2.66
N GLN A 220 -0.05 15.86 -2.74
CA GLN A 220 1.27 16.39 -3.03
C GLN A 220 2.27 16.11 -1.90
N GLU A 221 1.87 16.32 -0.64
CA GLU A 221 2.69 15.96 0.53
C GLU A 221 2.94 14.44 0.59
N ALA A 222 1.91 13.63 0.35
CA ALA A 222 2.07 12.18 0.28
C ALA A 222 3.06 11.74 -0.82
N MET A 223 3.00 12.36 -2.01
CA MET A 223 3.97 12.11 -3.09
C MET A 223 5.41 12.42 -2.68
N GLY A 224 5.62 13.48 -1.89
CA GLY A 224 6.95 13.87 -1.38
C GLY A 224 7.45 12.99 -0.24
N ALA A 225 6.52 12.44 0.56
CA ALA A 225 6.85 11.68 1.76
C ALA A 225 6.97 10.17 1.53
N LEU A 226 6.23 9.61 0.54
CA LEU A 226 6.21 8.19 0.28
C LEU A 226 7.53 7.68 -0.25
N ASP A 227 8.00 6.62 0.40
CA ASP A 227 9.26 5.96 0.12
C ASP A 227 9.02 4.46 -0.11
N PRO A 228 9.31 3.91 -1.30
CA PRO A 228 9.10 2.50 -1.61
C PRO A 228 9.93 1.56 -0.71
N ASP A 229 11.06 2.01 -0.19
CA ASP A 229 11.93 1.21 0.69
C ASP A 229 11.30 0.99 2.09
N LEU A 230 10.21 1.71 2.39
CA LEU A 230 9.48 1.67 3.65
C LEU A 230 8.12 0.95 3.52
N ASP A 231 7.96 0.18 2.46
CA ASP A 231 6.77 -0.63 2.12
C ASP A 231 5.44 0.10 2.44
N PRO A 232 5.18 1.26 1.79
CA PRO A 232 4.03 2.10 2.11
C PRO A 232 2.70 1.42 1.78
N VAL A 233 1.73 1.57 2.69
CA VAL A 233 0.38 1.04 2.51
C VAL A 233 -0.69 2.10 2.72
N ILE A 234 -1.87 1.87 2.14
CA ILE A 234 -3.10 2.61 2.42
C ILE A 234 -4.14 1.66 3.00
N ALA A 235 -4.77 2.03 4.10
CA ALA A 235 -5.81 1.26 4.74
C ALA A 235 -7.15 2.01 4.73
N VAL A 236 -8.18 1.37 4.18
CA VAL A 236 -9.55 1.91 4.13
C VAL A 236 -10.40 1.18 5.18
N GLY A 237 -10.99 1.95 6.08
CA GLY A 237 -11.79 1.44 7.18
C GLY A 237 -12.89 2.40 7.66
N ARG A 238 -13.52 2.06 8.77
CA ARG A 238 -14.56 2.82 9.48
C ARG A 238 -14.62 2.36 10.95
#